data_83965d5d9fd110bdd21665bc0113c74a
#
_entry.id   83965d5d9fd110bdd21665bc0113c74a
#
_cell.length_a   1.000
_cell.length_b   1.000
_cell.length_c   1.000
_cell.angle_alpha   90.00
_cell.angle_beta   90.00
_cell.angle_gamma   90.00
#
_symmetry.space_group_name_H-M   'P 1'
#
loop_
_entity.id
_entity.type
_entity.pdbx_description
1 polymer ?
#
loop_
_entity_poly.entity_id
_entity_poly.type
_entity_poly.pdbx_seq_one_letter_code
_entity_poly.pdbx_strand_id
1 'polypeptide(L)'
;MRDVSQLCFDFTAAPLWTPFQSVRELEPVDAPEQSDEPEFLDGRDEALEAQARAWLHDLQLPGGAKLVTVTWNARLRSTAGYARYPKWEIELNPRLREFEGQVERTLKHELAHLIAYHRGGRRRIEPHGREWKLACADLGIPDEKAQHRLPLPRNEIERKLTYACPSCQTRVHRVRRFRRPTACLTCCNKHAGGRYDGRFRLVLVDKAATV
;
A
#
# COMPACT_ATOMS: atom_id res chain seq x y z
N MET A 1 -3.91 -24.71 -12.02
CA MET A 1 -4.07 -23.25 -11.90
C MET A 1 -4.97 -22.99 -10.71
N ARG A 2 -4.39 -22.75 -9.54
CA ARG A 2 -5.14 -22.45 -8.30
C ARG A 2 -4.91 -20.99 -7.98
N ASP A 3 -5.99 -20.24 -7.99
CA ASP A 3 -6.05 -18.83 -7.63
C ASP A 3 -6.11 -18.74 -6.11
N VAL A 4 -5.07 -18.18 -5.51
CA VAL A 4 -4.95 -17.97 -4.06
C VAL A 4 -5.11 -16.47 -3.79
N SER A 5 -6.32 -16.06 -3.59
CA SER A 5 -6.56 -14.73 -3.03
C SER A 5 -7.87 -14.71 -2.27
N GLN A 6 -7.78 -14.77 -0.96
CA GLN A 6 -8.56 -13.97 -0.02
C GLN A 6 -8.51 -14.57 1.39
N LEU A 7 -7.53 -14.11 2.16
CA LEU A 7 -7.62 -14.16 3.61
C LEU A 7 -8.32 -12.87 4.07
N CYS A 8 -9.59 -12.99 4.44
CA CYS A 8 -10.29 -11.96 5.22
C CYS A 8 -9.91 -12.13 6.69
N PHE A 9 -9.26 -11.12 7.27
CA PHE A 9 -9.12 -11.01 8.72
C PHE A 9 -10.22 -10.11 9.25
N ASP A 10 -11.13 -10.70 10.03
CA ASP A 10 -12.11 -9.99 10.86
C ASP A 10 -11.43 -9.43 12.11
N PHE A 11 -11.60 -8.13 12.33
CA PHE A 11 -11.35 -7.49 13.61
C PHE A 11 -12.68 -6.96 14.16
N THR A 12 -13.34 -7.76 14.98
CA THR A 12 -14.42 -7.29 15.85
C THR A 12 -13.88 -7.20 17.28
N ALA A 13 -13.62 -5.98 17.73
CA ALA A 13 -13.56 -5.64 19.15
C ALA A 13 -14.46 -4.44 19.38
N ALA A 14 -15.57 -4.66 20.08
CA ALA A 14 -16.48 -3.61 20.49
C ALA A 14 -15.92 -2.87 21.73
N PRO A 15 -15.98 -1.54 21.79
CA PRO A 15 -15.71 -0.81 23.01
C PRO A 15 -17.00 -0.63 23.82
N LEU A 16 -16.90 -0.88 25.13
CA LEU A 16 -17.89 -0.60 26.16
C LEU A 16 -18.19 0.92 26.19
N TRP A 17 -19.45 1.27 26.02
CA TRP A 17 -19.92 2.64 26.07
C TRP A 17 -20.23 3.05 27.52
N THR A 18 -19.57 4.13 28.00
CA THR A 18 -19.96 4.84 29.24
C THR A 18 -20.57 6.19 28.85
N PRO A 19 -21.68 6.64 29.48
CA PRO A 19 -22.29 7.90 29.11
C PRO A 19 -21.49 9.09 29.67
N PHE A 20 -21.17 10.00 28.79
CA PHE A 20 -20.44 11.22 29.07
C PHE A 20 -21.37 12.33 29.55
N GLN A 21 -21.03 12.95 30.68
CA GLN A 21 -21.69 14.11 31.23
C GLN A 21 -21.42 15.39 30.42
N SER A 22 -22.43 16.24 30.36
CA SER A 22 -22.45 17.52 29.66
C SER A 22 -21.26 18.42 29.95
N VAL A 23 -20.58 18.87 28.91
CA VAL A 23 -19.55 19.91 28.96
C VAL A 23 -20.06 21.17 28.25
N ARG A 24 -19.84 22.30 28.89
CA ARG A 24 -20.19 23.65 28.48
C ARG A 24 -19.72 23.96 27.06
N GLU A 25 -20.58 24.63 26.29
CA GLU A 25 -20.24 25.30 25.04
C GLU A 25 -19.08 26.29 25.30
N LEU A 26 -17.96 26.05 24.65
CA LEU A 26 -16.89 27.03 24.48
C LEU A 26 -17.08 27.66 23.09
N GLU A 27 -17.10 28.98 23.04
CA GLU A 27 -17.17 29.79 21.85
C GLU A 27 -16.09 29.39 20.83
N PRO A 28 -16.37 29.45 19.51
CA PRO A 28 -15.36 29.13 18.50
C PRO A 28 -14.30 30.20 18.49
N VAL A 29 -13.08 29.83 18.86
CA VAL A 29 -11.89 30.64 18.63
C VAL A 29 -11.56 30.50 17.15
N ASP A 30 -11.65 31.58 16.39
CA ASP A 30 -11.13 31.65 15.02
C ASP A 30 -9.66 31.27 15.02
N ALA A 31 -9.40 30.01 14.66
CA ALA A 31 -8.04 29.55 14.38
C ALA A 31 -7.69 30.04 12.96
N PRO A 32 -6.51 30.64 12.75
CA PRO A 32 -6.07 31.01 11.43
C PRO A 32 -5.91 29.72 10.60
N GLU A 33 -6.64 29.63 9.50
CA GLU A 33 -6.42 28.66 8.42
C GLU A 33 -5.05 28.93 7.79
N GLN A 34 -3.99 28.46 8.46
CA GLN A 34 -2.72 28.25 7.78
C GLN A 34 -2.71 26.78 7.38
N SER A 35 -2.95 26.54 6.12
CA SER A 35 -2.68 25.26 5.47
C SER A 35 -1.16 25.10 5.39
N ASP A 36 -0.54 24.74 6.52
CA ASP A 36 0.83 24.23 6.56
C ASP A 36 0.86 22.80 6.01
N GLU A 37 0.34 22.59 4.81
CA GLU A 37 0.76 21.44 4.03
C GLU A 37 2.22 21.71 3.61
N PRO A 38 3.19 20.91 4.08
CA PRO A 38 4.58 21.10 3.70
C PRO A 38 4.67 21.06 2.17
N GLU A 39 5.30 22.07 1.57
CA GLU A 39 5.56 22.11 0.13
C GLU A 39 6.43 20.92 -0.23
N PHE A 40 5.80 19.82 -0.65
CA PHE A 40 6.50 18.60 -1.00
C PHE A 40 7.21 18.79 -2.33
N LEU A 41 8.52 18.64 -2.30
CA LEU A 41 9.33 18.59 -3.52
C LEU A 41 8.82 17.45 -4.41
N ASP A 42 8.58 17.77 -5.65
CA ASP A 42 8.33 16.83 -6.74
C ASP A 42 9.50 16.93 -7.70
N GLY A 43 9.98 15.79 -8.20
CA GLY A 43 11.07 15.78 -9.17
C GLY A 43 12.31 15.01 -8.73
N ARG A 44 13.36 15.15 -9.52
CA ARG A 44 14.61 14.40 -9.40
C ARG A 44 15.47 14.89 -8.24
N ASP A 45 16.09 13.96 -7.50
CA ASP A 45 17.02 14.25 -6.40
C ASP A 45 18.42 13.73 -6.73
N GLU A 46 19.30 14.63 -7.17
CA GLU A 46 20.66 14.27 -7.61
C GLU A 46 21.55 13.79 -6.45
N ALA A 47 21.30 14.26 -5.22
CA ALA A 47 22.08 13.85 -4.05
C ALA A 47 21.77 12.40 -3.67
N LEU A 48 20.50 12.02 -3.65
CA LEU A 48 20.08 10.64 -3.41
C LEU A 48 20.50 9.71 -4.54
N GLU A 49 20.51 10.20 -5.80
CA GLU A 49 21.05 9.43 -6.92
C GLU A 49 22.54 9.17 -6.77
N ALA A 50 23.32 10.20 -6.38
CA ALA A 50 24.75 10.04 -6.15
C ALA A 50 25.03 9.01 -5.05
N GLN A 51 24.23 9.03 -3.98
CA GLN A 51 24.32 8.05 -2.91
C GLN A 51 23.98 6.63 -3.40
N ALA A 52 22.89 6.46 -4.15
CA ALA A 52 22.52 5.17 -4.74
C ALA A 52 23.58 4.65 -5.72
N ARG A 53 24.19 5.53 -6.53
CA ARG A 53 25.30 5.19 -7.43
C ARG A 53 26.52 4.70 -6.67
N ALA A 54 26.88 5.35 -5.58
CA ALA A 54 28.02 4.93 -4.75
C ALA A 54 27.81 3.50 -4.23
N TRP A 55 26.67 3.20 -3.64
CA TRP A 55 26.36 1.85 -3.17
C TRP A 55 26.37 0.80 -4.29
N LEU A 56 25.88 1.16 -5.50
CA LEU A 56 25.91 0.25 -6.65
C LEU A 56 27.34 0.02 -7.16
N HIS A 57 28.22 1.03 -7.08
CA HIS A 57 29.65 0.85 -7.40
C HIS A 57 30.33 -0.07 -6.39
N ASP A 58 30.09 0.10 -5.09
CA ASP A 58 30.65 -0.74 -4.04
C ASP A 58 30.21 -2.21 -4.22
N LEU A 59 28.97 -2.43 -4.68
CA LEU A 59 28.43 -3.75 -4.99
C LEU A 59 28.82 -4.28 -6.39
N GLN A 60 29.72 -3.60 -7.09
CA GLN A 60 30.20 -3.97 -8.43
C GLN A 60 29.09 -4.09 -9.48
N LEU A 61 28.11 -3.19 -9.43
CA LEU A 61 26.98 -3.09 -10.36
C LEU A 61 27.03 -1.79 -11.20
N PRO A 62 28.11 -1.56 -11.99
CA PRO A 62 28.31 -0.29 -12.72
C PRO A 62 27.21 -0.02 -13.75
N GLY A 63 26.57 -1.05 -14.31
CA GLY A 63 25.45 -0.91 -15.22
C GLY A 63 24.24 -0.26 -14.56
N GLY A 64 23.88 -0.70 -13.36
CA GLY A 64 22.83 -0.09 -12.54
C GLY A 64 23.18 1.32 -12.09
N ALA A 65 24.43 1.54 -11.68
CA ALA A 65 24.93 2.86 -11.26
C ALA A 65 24.81 3.94 -12.35
N LYS A 66 24.95 3.57 -13.62
CA LYS A 66 24.76 4.50 -14.75
C LYS A 66 23.31 4.87 -15.01
N LEU A 67 22.38 3.98 -14.66
CA LEU A 67 20.97 4.10 -15.02
C LEU A 67 20.11 4.60 -13.86
N VAL A 68 20.53 4.41 -12.60
CA VAL A 68 19.70 4.71 -11.44
C VAL A 68 19.30 6.18 -11.40
N THR A 69 18.01 6.41 -11.23
CA THR A 69 17.41 7.72 -11.00
C THR A 69 16.51 7.68 -9.78
N VAL A 70 16.53 8.76 -9.01
CA VAL A 70 15.72 8.91 -7.80
C VAL A 70 14.88 10.16 -7.91
N THR A 71 13.55 10.00 -7.72
CA THR A 71 12.60 11.11 -7.81
C THR A 71 11.69 11.14 -6.60
N TRP A 72 11.32 12.34 -6.18
CA TRP A 72 10.23 12.55 -5.24
C TRP A 72 8.90 12.51 -5.99
N ASN A 73 7.89 11.86 -5.41
CA ASN A 73 6.56 11.77 -5.99
C ASN A 73 5.51 12.10 -4.91
N ALA A 74 5.02 13.34 -4.93
CA ALA A 74 4.00 13.83 -4.01
C ALA A 74 2.64 13.11 -4.13
N ARG A 75 2.42 12.34 -5.20
CA ARG A 75 1.20 11.52 -5.37
C ARG A 75 1.22 10.25 -4.53
N LEU A 76 2.39 9.84 -4.02
CA LEU A 76 2.50 8.73 -3.09
C LEU A 76 1.91 9.16 -1.74
N ARG A 77 0.85 8.51 -1.29
CA ARG A 77 0.21 8.80 0.00
C ARG A 77 0.60 7.78 1.07
N SER A 78 0.17 6.56 0.91
CA SER A 78 0.39 5.47 1.87
C SER A 78 1.60 4.58 1.55
N THR A 79 2.24 4.80 0.40
CA THR A 79 3.42 4.05 -0.05
C THR A 79 4.66 4.88 0.24
N ALA A 80 5.69 4.27 0.85
CA ALA A 80 6.94 4.95 1.19
C ALA A 80 7.82 5.17 -0.04
N GLY A 81 7.95 4.17 -0.91
CA GLY A 81 8.70 4.25 -2.15
C GLY A 81 8.20 3.25 -3.17
N TYR A 82 8.77 3.31 -4.36
CA TYR A 82 8.47 2.40 -5.45
C TYR A 82 9.66 2.25 -6.39
N ALA A 83 10.05 1.02 -6.73
CA ALA A 83 11.14 0.70 -7.65
C ALA A 83 10.62 0.14 -8.98
N ARG A 84 11.19 0.58 -10.12
CA ARG A 84 10.85 0.11 -11.47
C ARG A 84 12.05 -0.50 -12.16
N TYR A 85 12.06 -1.81 -12.27
CA TYR A 85 13.01 -2.56 -13.09
C TYR A 85 12.37 -2.88 -14.47
N PRO A 86 13.09 -2.83 -15.59
CA PRO A 86 14.56 -2.66 -15.73
C PRO A 86 15.04 -1.21 -15.86
N LYS A 87 14.20 -0.22 -15.65
CA LYS A 87 14.55 1.18 -15.85
C LYS A 87 15.50 1.76 -14.81
N TRP A 88 15.67 1.10 -13.66
CA TRP A 88 16.43 1.57 -12.52
C TRP A 88 15.89 2.89 -11.95
N GLU A 89 14.58 3.07 -11.98
CA GLU A 89 13.88 4.22 -11.42
C GLU A 89 13.40 3.94 -10.00
N ILE A 90 13.64 4.87 -9.08
CA ILE A 90 13.13 4.86 -7.72
C ILE A 90 12.29 6.12 -7.51
N GLU A 91 11.06 5.95 -7.02
CA GLU A 91 10.21 7.04 -6.57
C GLU A 91 10.09 6.98 -5.05
N LEU A 92 10.27 8.11 -4.36
CA LEU A 92 10.17 8.24 -2.92
C LEU A 92 9.04 9.18 -2.53
N ASN A 93 8.37 8.86 -1.42
CA ASN A 93 7.35 9.72 -0.85
C ASN A 93 8.02 10.89 -0.10
N PRO A 94 7.73 12.15 -0.45
CA PRO A 94 8.32 13.31 0.23
C PRO A 94 8.10 13.34 1.75
N ARG A 95 7.00 12.75 2.23
CA ARG A 95 6.69 12.63 3.67
C ARG A 95 7.72 11.81 4.46
N LEU A 96 8.58 11.04 3.80
CA LEU A 96 9.69 10.34 4.46
C LEU A 96 10.65 11.30 5.18
N ARG A 97 10.72 12.56 4.74
CA ARG A 97 11.55 13.59 5.36
C ARG A 97 11.08 13.98 6.77
N GLU A 98 9.81 13.71 7.08
CA GLU A 98 9.24 13.93 8.42
C GLU A 98 9.78 12.91 9.45
N PHE A 99 10.42 11.82 8.98
CA PHE A 99 10.89 10.72 9.83
C PHE A 99 12.39 10.54 9.68
N GLU A 100 13.12 10.71 10.77
CA GLU A 100 14.57 10.60 10.81
C GLU A 100 15.04 9.23 10.23
N GLY A 101 16.04 9.27 9.37
CA GLY A 101 16.65 8.07 8.75
C GLY A 101 15.77 7.31 7.74
N GLN A 102 14.48 7.68 7.58
CA GLN A 102 13.57 6.90 6.73
C GLN A 102 13.80 7.13 5.23
N VAL A 103 14.33 8.26 4.82
CA VAL A 103 14.68 8.52 3.42
C VAL A 103 15.75 7.53 2.95
N GLU A 104 16.87 7.46 3.67
CA GLU A 104 17.96 6.54 3.34
C GLU A 104 17.52 5.07 3.41
N ARG A 105 16.80 4.71 4.48
CA ARG A 105 16.30 3.35 4.67
C ARG A 105 15.37 2.93 3.53
N THR A 106 14.43 3.79 3.13
CA THR A 106 13.51 3.51 2.03
C THR A 106 14.25 3.47 0.70
N LEU A 107 15.21 4.36 0.47
CA LEU A 107 16.05 4.33 -0.73
C LEU A 107 16.79 2.99 -0.86
N LYS A 108 17.39 2.49 0.22
CA LYS A 108 18.05 1.17 0.26
C LYS A 108 17.04 0.03 0.01
N HIS A 109 15.84 0.11 0.59
CA HIS A 109 14.77 -0.86 0.37
C HIS A 109 14.40 -0.98 -1.11
N GLU A 110 14.15 0.14 -1.76
CA GLU A 110 13.80 0.17 -3.18
C GLU A 110 14.97 -0.21 -4.08
N LEU A 111 16.19 0.20 -3.72
CA LEU A 111 17.41 -0.20 -4.43
C LEU A 111 17.64 -1.72 -4.33
N ALA A 112 17.33 -2.33 -3.17
CA ALA A 112 17.41 -3.78 -2.99
C ALA A 112 16.47 -4.54 -3.95
N HIS A 113 15.29 -3.98 -4.28
CA HIS A 113 14.42 -4.53 -5.31
C HIS A 113 15.10 -4.54 -6.69
N LEU A 114 15.71 -3.42 -7.08
CA LEU A 114 16.39 -3.30 -8.38
C LEU A 114 17.58 -4.29 -8.48
N ILE A 115 18.38 -4.40 -7.42
CA ILE A 115 19.51 -5.33 -7.32
C ILE A 115 19.02 -6.78 -7.40
N ALA A 116 17.97 -7.12 -6.66
CA ALA A 116 17.40 -8.47 -6.65
C ALA A 116 16.90 -8.89 -8.04
N TYR A 117 16.15 -8.02 -8.71
CA TYR A 117 15.69 -8.29 -10.08
C TYR A 117 16.83 -8.38 -11.08
N HIS A 118 17.84 -7.52 -10.96
CA HIS A 118 19.03 -7.58 -11.81
C HIS A 118 19.77 -8.91 -11.67
N ARG A 119 20.03 -9.33 -10.43
CA ARG A 119 20.69 -10.62 -10.11
C ARG A 119 19.81 -11.83 -10.49
N GLY A 120 18.51 -11.70 -10.35
CA GLY A 120 17.54 -12.72 -10.74
C GLY A 120 17.48 -12.95 -12.26
N GLY A 121 17.78 -11.93 -13.06
CA GLY A 121 17.73 -11.96 -14.51
C GLY A 121 16.31 -12.26 -15.02
N ARG A 122 16.14 -13.32 -15.83
CA ARG A 122 14.84 -13.73 -16.38
C ARG A 122 14.03 -14.64 -15.45
N ARG A 123 14.59 -15.01 -14.29
CA ARG A 123 13.87 -15.86 -13.33
C ARG A 123 12.76 -15.06 -12.64
N ARG A 124 11.63 -15.69 -12.40
CA ARG A 124 10.59 -15.13 -11.54
C ARG A 124 11.08 -15.23 -10.08
N ILE A 125 11.28 -14.10 -9.44
CA ILE A 125 11.65 -14.01 -8.04
C ILE A 125 10.47 -13.42 -7.24
N GLU A 126 10.42 -13.74 -5.94
CA GLU A 126 9.47 -13.11 -5.03
C GLU A 126 9.94 -11.69 -4.66
N PRO A 127 9.05 -10.68 -4.62
CA PRO A 127 9.43 -9.29 -4.37
C PRO A 127 10.27 -9.10 -3.09
N HIS A 128 9.92 -9.79 -2.00
CA HIS A 128 10.65 -9.76 -0.71
C HIS A 128 11.22 -11.13 -0.34
N GLY A 129 11.56 -11.92 -1.36
CA GLY A 129 12.14 -13.25 -1.21
C GLY A 129 13.63 -13.23 -0.83
N ARG A 130 14.29 -14.37 -1.04
CA ARG A 130 15.69 -14.56 -0.70
C ARG A 130 16.61 -13.55 -1.38
N GLU A 131 16.41 -13.30 -2.66
CA GLU A 131 17.24 -12.39 -3.46
C GLU A 131 17.17 -10.95 -2.94
N TRP A 132 15.98 -10.49 -2.57
CA TRP A 132 15.80 -9.17 -1.97
C TRP A 132 16.44 -9.08 -0.59
N LYS A 133 16.29 -10.11 0.27
CA LYS A 133 16.91 -10.13 1.60
C LYS A 133 18.45 -10.09 1.52
N LEU A 134 19.03 -10.78 0.54
CA LEU A 134 20.49 -10.72 0.30
C LEU A 134 20.90 -9.31 -0.14
N ALA A 135 20.15 -8.67 -1.04
CA ALA A 135 20.42 -7.30 -1.45
C ALA A 135 20.29 -6.30 -0.29
N CYS A 136 19.31 -6.49 0.61
CA CYS A 136 19.18 -5.69 1.83
C CYS A 136 20.40 -5.85 2.74
N ALA A 137 20.89 -7.08 2.93
CA ALA A 137 22.08 -7.35 3.73
C ALA A 137 23.33 -6.67 3.13
N ASP A 138 23.50 -6.74 1.81
CA ASP A 138 24.60 -6.09 1.09
C ASP A 138 24.56 -4.56 1.21
N LEU A 139 23.36 -3.97 1.32
CA LEU A 139 23.15 -2.53 1.53
C LEU A 139 23.22 -2.12 3.02
N GLY A 140 23.55 -3.04 3.93
CA GLY A 140 23.68 -2.77 5.36
C GLY A 140 22.35 -2.64 6.12
N ILE A 141 21.26 -3.20 5.58
CA ILE A 141 19.94 -3.26 6.22
C ILE A 141 19.40 -4.70 6.30
N PRO A 142 20.11 -5.66 6.94
CA PRO A 142 19.76 -7.08 6.92
C PRO A 142 18.41 -7.40 7.56
N ASP A 143 17.97 -6.57 8.52
CA ASP A 143 16.70 -6.73 9.25
C ASP A 143 15.51 -5.99 8.61
N GLU A 144 15.66 -5.59 7.33
CA GLU A 144 14.61 -4.85 6.65
C GLU A 144 13.34 -5.69 6.47
N LYS A 145 12.19 -5.04 6.65
CA LYS A 145 10.87 -5.68 6.55
C LYS A 145 10.21 -5.34 5.23
N ALA A 146 9.42 -6.29 4.73
CA ALA A 146 8.66 -6.11 3.50
C ALA A 146 7.65 -4.94 3.54
N GLN A 147 7.25 -4.51 4.73
CA GLN A 147 6.28 -3.43 4.93
C GLN A 147 6.79 -2.44 5.97
N HIS A 148 6.72 -1.16 5.65
CA HIS A 148 6.97 -0.08 6.61
C HIS A 148 5.81 0.06 7.60
N ARG A 149 6.09 0.65 8.78
CA ARG A 149 5.09 1.00 9.79
C ARG A 149 4.94 2.52 9.96
N LEU A 150 5.33 3.28 8.96
CA LEU A 150 5.23 4.73 9.00
C LEU A 150 3.76 5.15 9.02
N PRO A 151 3.41 6.18 9.80
CA PRO A 151 2.05 6.71 9.88
C PRO A 151 1.70 7.59 8.66
N LEU A 152 1.95 7.06 7.46
CA LEU A 152 1.61 7.74 6.22
C LEU A 152 0.09 7.79 6.03
N PRO A 153 -0.45 8.86 5.42
CA PRO A 153 -1.87 9.01 5.16
C PRO A 153 -2.40 7.84 4.33
N ARG A 154 -3.44 7.19 4.84
CA ARG A 154 -4.11 6.12 4.08
C ARG A 154 -5.14 6.74 3.15
N ASN A 155 -5.23 6.20 1.94
CA ASN A 155 -6.33 6.55 1.05
C ASN A 155 -7.62 5.95 1.61
N GLU A 156 -8.53 6.82 2.03
CA GLU A 156 -9.89 6.41 2.31
C GLU A 156 -10.57 6.08 0.99
N ILE A 157 -10.78 4.81 0.76
CA ILE A 157 -11.45 4.34 -0.45
C ILE A 157 -12.93 4.23 -0.13
N GLU A 158 -13.71 5.19 -0.60
CA GLU A 158 -15.15 5.17 -0.46
C GLU A 158 -15.76 3.99 -1.23
N ARG A 159 -16.48 3.13 -0.52
CA ARG A 159 -17.15 1.95 -1.08
C ARG A 159 -18.58 2.28 -1.41
N LYS A 160 -18.81 2.92 -2.55
CA LYS A 160 -20.11 3.43 -2.99
C LYS A 160 -21.17 2.40 -3.37
N LEU A 161 -20.80 1.13 -3.43
CA LEU A 161 -21.72 0.08 -3.86
C LEU A 161 -21.94 -0.92 -2.74
N THR A 162 -23.18 -1.16 -2.37
CA THR A 162 -23.56 -2.18 -1.40
C THR A 162 -24.35 -3.28 -2.10
N TYR A 163 -23.85 -4.49 -1.99
CA TYR A 163 -24.53 -5.71 -2.43
C TYR A 163 -25.04 -6.46 -1.22
N ALA A 164 -26.19 -7.14 -1.37
CA ALA A 164 -26.71 -8.04 -0.34
C ALA A 164 -26.99 -9.44 -0.91
N CYS A 165 -26.85 -10.44 -0.08
CA CYS A 165 -27.29 -11.78 -0.39
C CYS A 165 -28.81 -11.87 -0.18
N PRO A 166 -29.60 -12.37 -1.15
CA PRO A 166 -31.05 -12.49 -0.99
C PRO A 166 -31.46 -13.52 0.09
N SER A 167 -30.59 -14.47 0.40
CA SER A 167 -30.87 -15.52 1.38
C SER A 167 -30.48 -15.15 2.82
N CYS A 168 -29.21 -14.75 3.07
CA CYS A 168 -28.73 -14.48 4.42
C CYS A 168 -28.58 -12.97 4.73
N GLN A 169 -28.91 -12.10 3.81
CA GLN A 169 -28.83 -10.63 3.94
C GLN A 169 -27.42 -10.08 4.24
N THR A 170 -26.38 -10.89 4.17
CA THR A 170 -24.99 -10.42 4.32
C THR A 170 -24.71 -9.34 3.30
N ARG A 171 -24.21 -8.19 3.78
CA ARG A 171 -23.87 -7.04 2.95
C ARG A 171 -22.38 -7.04 2.59
N VAL A 172 -22.08 -6.67 1.34
CA VAL A 172 -20.72 -6.55 0.81
C VAL A 172 -20.55 -5.17 0.19
N HIS A 173 -19.68 -4.36 0.78
CA HIS A 173 -19.39 -3.03 0.28
C HIS A 173 -18.25 -3.04 -0.74
N ARG A 174 -18.44 -2.38 -1.89
CA ARG A 174 -17.51 -2.40 -3.02
C ARG A 174 -17.24 -1.01 -3.56
N VAL A 175 -16.01 -0.81 -4.05
CA VAL A 175 -15.62 0.39 -4.81
C VAL A 175 -16.12 0.30 -6.26
N ARG A 176 -16.02 -0.91 -6.85
CA ARG A 176 -16.41 -1.17 -8.25
C ARG A 176 -17.42 -2.30 -8.34
N ARG A 177 -18.23 -2.28 -9.40
CA ARG A 177 -19.17 -3.36 -9.69
C ARG A 177 -18.44 -4.70 -9.90
N PHE A 178 -19.11 -5.78 -9.53
CA PHE A 178 -18.64 -7.11 -9.90
C PHE A 178 -18.62 -7.24 -11.44
N ARG A 179 -17.51 -7.68 -11.99
CA ARG A 179 -17.37 -7.93 -13.42
C ARG A 179 -18.05 -9.24 -13.85
N ARG A 180 -18.18 -10.18 -12.92
CA ARG A 180 -18.82 -11.48 -13.12
C ARG A 180 -19.91 -11.68 -12.08
N PRO A 181 -20.96 -12.50 -12.37
CA PRO A 181 -21.92 -12.90 -11.36
C PRO A 181 -21.20 -13.50 -10.15
N THR A 182 -21.44 -12.95 -8.99
CA THR A 182 -20.78 -13.36 -7.73
C THR A 182 -21.87 -13.75 -6.73
N ALA A 183 -21.70 -14.89 -6.05
CA ALA A 183 -22.64 -15.39 -5.06
C ALA A 183 -22.05 -15.26 -3.64
N CYS A 184 -22.93 -15.32 -2.64
CA CYS A 184 -22.55 -15.30 -1.23
C CYS A 184 -21.78 -16.58 -0.88
N LEU A 185 -20.52 -16.44 -0.49
CA LEU A 185 -19.66 -17.57 -0.15
C LEU A 185 -20.23 -18.40 1.01
N THR A 186 -20.74 -17.75 2.07
CA THR A 186 -21.33 -18.40 3.23
C THR A 186 -22.50 -19.30 2.82
N CYS A 187 -23.44 -18.80 2.01
CA CYS A 187 -24.58 -19.57 1.55
C CYS A 187 -24.17 -20.68 0.58
N CYS A 188 -23.22 -20.41 -0.32
CA CYS A 188 -22.69 -21.41 -1.23
C CYS A 188 -21.99 -22.56 -0.46
N ASN A 189 -21.19 -22.23 0.54
CA ASN A 189 -20.55 -23.27 1.38
C ASN A 189 -21.59 -24.10 2.14
N LYS A 190 -22.61 -23.44 2.71
CA LYS A 190 -23.63 -24.11 3.52
C LYS A 190 -24.60 -24.97 2.70
N HIS A 191 -24.97 -24.52 1.50
CA HIS A 191 -26.10 -25.08 0.75
C HIS A 191 -25.74 -25.59 -0.65
N ALA A 192 -24.52 -25.35 -1.15
CA ALA A 192 -24.10 -25.73 -2.49
C ALA A 192 -22.68 -26.33 -2.54
N GLY A 193 -22.17 -26.84 -1.41
CA GLY A 193 -20.85 -27.47 -1.34
C GLY A 193 -19.70 -26.57 -1.81
N GLY A 194 -19.80 -25.27 -1.60
CA GLY A 194 -18.79 -24.29 -1.98
C GLY A 194 -18.81 -23.88 -3.47
N ARG A 195 -19.75 -24.42 -4.25
CA ARG A 195 -19.89 -24.08 -5.68
C ARG A 195 -20.78 -22.85 -5.85
N TYR A 196 -20.55 -22.09 -6.94
CA TYR A 196 -21.44 -21.00 -7.31
C TYR A 196 -22.89 -21.49 -7.48
N ASP A 197 -23.82 -20.80 -6.83
CA ASP A 197 -25.25 -21.04 -6.95
C ASP A 197 -25.98 -19.71 -7.17
N GLY A 198 -26.75 -19.61 -8.24
CA GLY A 198 -27.49 -18.41 -8.65
C GLY A 198 -28.52 -17.92 -7.62
N ARG A 199 -29.05 -18.83 -6.77
CA ARG A 199 -29.96 -18.50 -5.68
C ARG A 199 -29.34 -17.52 -4.65
N PHE A 200 -28.01 -17.58 -4.50
CA PHE A 200 -27.24 -16.75 -3.57
C PHE A 200 -26.48 -15.64 -4.26
N ARG A 201 -26.83 -15.32 -5.51
CA ARG A 201 -26.22 -14.23 -6.27
C ARG A 201 -26.41 -12.90 -5.53
N LEU A 202 -25.29 -12.20 -5.29
CA LEU A 202 -25.30 -10.89 -4.65
C LEU A 202 -25.99 -9.86 -5.53
N VAL A 203 -26.97 -9.17 -4.97
CA VAL A 203 -27.78 -8.13 -5.63
C VAL A 203 -27.35 -6.76 -5.13
N LEU A 204 -27.23 -5.79 -6.04
CA LEU A 204 -26.96 -4.39 -5.67
C LEU A 204 -28.19 -3.83 -4.97
N VAL A 205 -28.06 -3.43 -3.70
CA VAL A 205 -29.16 -2.90 -2.88
C VAL A 205 -29.05 -1.41 -2.62
N ASP A 206 -27.81 -0.89 -2.69
CA ASP A 206 -27.57 0.52 -2.48
C ASP A 206 -26.41 1.01 -3.34
N LYS A 207 -26.54 2.26 -3.80
CA LYS A 207 -25.54 2.99 -4.55
C LYS A 207 -25.49 4.37 -3.91
N ALA A 208 -24.47 4.62 -3.08
CA ALA A 208 -24.30 5.94 -2.48
C ALA A 208 -24.35 7.01 -3.58
N ALA A 209 -25.20 7.99 -3.39
CA ALA A 209 -25.32 9.12 -4.33
C ALA A 209 -23.96 9.81 -4.41
N THR A 210 -23.48 10.04 -5.63
CA THR A 210 -22.33 10.92 -5.85
C THR A 210 -22.83 12.34 -5.64
N VAL A 211 -22.39 12.99 -4.54
CA VAL A 211 -22.56 14.45 -4.33
C VAL A 211 -21.52 15.15 -5.18
#